data_999c4b9f380b4870a8f25f2a4cb33172
#
_entry.id   999c4b9f380b4870a8f25f2a4cb33172
#
_cell.length_a   1.000
_cell.length_b   1.000
_cell.length_c   1.000
_cell.angle_alpha   90.00
_cell.angle_beta   90.00
_cell.angle_gamma   90.00
#
_symmetry.space_group_name_H-M   'P 1'
#
loop_
_entity.id
_entity.type
_entity.pdbx_description
1 polymer ?
#
loop_
_entity_poly.entity_id
_entity_poly.type
_entity_poly.pdbx_seq_one_letter_code
_entity_poly.pdbx_strand_id
1 'polypeptide(L)'
;MSPRERSAAPAAVKSADRVMTILDLLGQRHAMTFSEIAAELELPKSSAHSLLATMTERGYLELDSERRTYRIGLRVWQLARTRSDIEELRVLLEPVMDRLGAETTETIQLARLEGAEVVYLAIIEAAHPMKLMSTVGARLPAHGSGVGKVLLAALDPDDARARLERALPLAALTEHTITDPDQLMSELERIRRRGYATDQEEFAIGLRCVAMPVVDGDGRTIAALSVSIPTPRWSREVAAQAREALAAATERARVLLAAGHSG
;
A
#
# COMPACT_ATOMS: atom_id res chain seq x y z
N MET A 1 -12.49 16.62 38.14
CA MET A 1 -11.99 15.66 37.13
C MET A 1 -11.19 16.44 36.10
N SER A 2 -9.89 16.31 36.10
CA SER A 2 -8.95 17.08 35.25
C SER A 2 -8.97 16.57 33.81
N PRO A 3 -8.92 17.44 32.78
CA PRO A 3 -8.84 16.99 31.39
C PRO A 3 -7.46 16.34 31.16
N ARG A 4 -7.44 15.10 30.68
CA ARG A 4 -6.22 14.44 30.23
C ARG A 4 -5.62 15.22 29.06
N GLU A 5 -4.43 15.73 29.28
CA GLU A 5 -3.56 16.34 28.27
C GLU A 5 -3.41 15.39 27.08
N ARG A 6 -3.81 15.84 25.91
CA ARG A 6 -3.48 15.16 24.66
C ARG A 6 -1.95 15.24 24.52
N SER A 7 -1.29 14.10 24.62
CA SER A 7 0.13 13.98 24.29
C SER A 7 0.30 14.39 22.83
N ALA A 8 0.86 15.57 22.61
CA ALA A 8 1.30 16.00 21.28
C ALA A 8 2.34 14.98 20.78
N ALA A 9 2.22 14.53 19.54
CA ALA A 9 3.25 13.70 18.93
C ALA A 9 4.62 14.40 19.06
N PRO A 10 5.69 13.66 19.39
CA PRO A 10 7.01 14.26 19.55
C PRO A 10 7.40 14.98 18.27
N ALA A 11 7.89 16.23 18.40
CA ALA A 11 8.33 17.02 17.25
C ALA A 11 9.40 16.23 16.48
N ALA A 12 9.17 16.02 15.18
CA ALA A 12 10.10 15.30 14.33
C ALA A 12 11.48 15.95 14.37
N VAL A 13 12.53 15.13 14.49
CA VAL A 13 13.92 15.62 14.40
C VAL A 13 14.16 16.02 12.95
N LYS A 14 14.24 17.33 12.69
CA LYS A 14 14.28 17.90 11.33
C LYS A 14 15.32 17.26 10.39
N SER A 15 16.51 16.89 10.91
CA SER A 15 17.53 16.22 10.09
C SER A 15 17.17 14.80 9.72
N ALA A 16 16.54 14.06 10.62
CA ALA A 16 16.08 12.69 10.35
C ALA A 16 14.92 12.69 9.34
N ASP A 17 13.94 13.58 9.52
CA ASP A 17 12.83 13.77 8.61
C ASP A 17 13.30 14.08 7.18
N ARG A 18 14.26 14.98 7.02
CA ARG A 18 14.86 15.30 5.73
C ARG A 18 15.56 14.13 5.06
N VAL A 19 16.27 13.30 5.83
CA VAL A 19 16.89 12.08 5.29
C VAL A 19 15.83 11.13 4.75
N MET A 20 14.73 10.90 5.48
CA MET A 20 13.62 10.07 5.02
C MET A 20 12.97 10.66 3.76
N THR A 21 12.70 11.96 3.74
CA THR A 21 12.14 12.63 2.56
C THR A 21 13.03 12.48 1.32
N ILE A 22 14.36 12.56 1.46
CA ILE A 22 15.28 12.31 0.33
C ILE A 22 15.14 10.88 -0.21
N LEU A 23 15.04 9.88 0.67
CA LEU A 23 14.85 8.50 0.25
C LEU A 23 13.52 8.31 -0.48
N ASP A 24 12.44 8.89 0.03
CA ASP A 24 11.12 8.82 -0.59
C ASP A 24 11.11 9.48 -1.98
N LEU A 25 11.70 10.68 -2.12
CA LEU A 25 11.81 11.38 -3.40
C LEU A 25 12.59 10.57 -4.43
N LEU A 26 13.74 10.01 -4.05
CA LEU A 26 14.57 9.21 -4.95
C LEU A 26 13.95 7.83 -5.26
N GLY A 27 13.15 7.29 -4.36
CA GLY A 27 12.33 6.12 -4.62
C GLY A 27 11.28 6.34 -5.71
N GLN A 28 10.70 7.54 -5.76
CA GLN A 28 9.68 7.92 -6.76
C GLN A 28 10.28 8.35 -8.10
N ARG A 29 11.35 9.14 -8.07
CA ARG A 29 11.93 9.79 -9.27
C ARG A 29 13.16 9.08 -9.83
N HIS A 30 13.62 8.01 -9.17
CA HIS A 30 14.76 7.16 -9.51
C HIS A 30 16.13 7.86 -9.48
N ALA A 31 16.26 9.09 -9.98
CA ALA A 31 17.47 9.89 -9.91
C ALA A 31 17.14 11.39 -9.92
N MET A 32 17.89 12.19 -9.13
CA MET A 32 17.73 13.64 -9.03
C MET A 32 19.10 14.30 -8.89
N THR A 33 19.21 15.53 -9.42
CA THR A 33 20.39 16.38 -9.22
C THR A 33 20.40 16.99 -7.82
N PHE A 34 21.56 17.47 -7.39
CA PHE A 34 21.70 18.25 -6.15
C PHE A 34 20.70 19.41 -6.06
N SER A 35 20.54 20.13 -7.17
CA SER A 35 19.69 21.34 -7.20
C SER A 35 18.21 20.99 -7.08
N GLU A 36 17.76 19.89 -7.69
CA GLU A 36 16.37 19.42 -7.56
C GLU A 36 16.06 18.97 -6.13
N ILE A 37 16.96 18.20 -5.50
CA ILE A 37 16.79 17.76 -4.12
C ILE A 37 16.77 18.95 -3.16
N ALA A 38 17.71 19.91 -3.32
CA ALA A 38 17.79 21.08 -2.46
C ALA A 38 16.55 21.99 -2.61
N ALA A 39 16.01 22.13 -3.81
CA ALA A 39 14.79 22.88 -4.08
C ALA A 39 13.55 22.21 -3.48
N GLU A 40 13.38 20.91 -3.67
CA GLU A 40 12.24 20.14 -3.16
C GLU A 40 12.18 20.15 -1.62
N LEU A 41 13.34 20.14 -0.97
CA LEU A 41 13.44 20.17 0.51
C LEU A 41 13.46 21.59 1.09
N GLU A 42 13.43 22.61 0.25
CA GLU A 42 13.59 24.02 0.69
C GLU A 42 14.81 24.25 1.60
N LEU A 43 15.95 23.59 1.28
CA LEU A 43 17.14 23.62 2.11
C LEU A 43 18.19 24.62 1.64
N PRO A 44 18.90 25.29 2.58
CA PRO A 44 20.15 25.96 2.27
C PRO A 44 21.13 24.96 1.64
N LYS A 45 21.83 25.40 0.59
CA LYS A 45 22.79 24.54 -0.17
C LYS A 45 23.82 23.83 0.71
N SER A 46 24.33 24.49 1.76
CA SER A 46 25.27 23.89 2.71
C SER A 46 24.66 22.71 3.48
N SER A 47 23.41 22.85 3.94
CA SER A 47 22.70 21.78 4.67
C SER A 47 22.39 20.60 3.77
N ALA A 48 21.90 20.86 2.53
CA ALA A 48 21.65 19.81 1.53
C ALA A 48 22.96 19.07 1.21
N HIS A 49 24.07 19.79 1.01
CA HIS A 49 25.37 19.18 0.73
C HIS A 49 25.82 18.24 1.85
N SER A 50 25.75 18.68 3.10
CA SER A 50 26.14 17.86 4.25
C SER A 50 25.29 16.60 4.40
N LEU A 51 23.95 16.70 4.18
CA LEU A 51 23.06 15.54 4.22
C LEU A 51 23.39 14.54 3.11
N LEU A 52 23.47 14.99 1.86
CA LEU A 52 23.75 14.13 0.72
C LEU A 52 25.14 13.49 0.80
N ALA A 53 26.15 14.23 1.25
CA ALA A 53 27.49 13.71 1.48
C ALA A 53 27.47 12.58 2.53
N THR A 54 26.82 12.80 3.68
CA THR A 54 26.70 11.77 4.72
C THR A 54 25.95 10.54 4.24
N MET A 55 24.85 10.71 3.50
CA MET A 55 24.07 9.58 2.97
C MET A 55 24.86 8.80 1.93
N THR A 56 25.63 9.50 1.09
CA THR A 56 26.50 8.87 0.08
C THR A 56 27.66 8.10 0.73
N GLU A 57 28.35 8.73 1.70
CA GLU A 57 29.45 8.09 2.44
C GLU A 57 28.98 6.81 3.15
N ARG A 58 27.75 6.80 3.67
CA ARG A 58 27.15 5.63 4.32
C ARG A 58 26.54 4.62 3.35
N GLY A 59 26.57 4.88 2.04
CA GLY A 59 26.06 4.00 1.00
C GLY A 59 24.54 3.95 0.85
N TYR A 60 23.81 4.87 1.50
CA TYR A 60 22.36 5.02 1.31
C TYR A 60 22.02 5.70 -0.02
N LEU A 61 22.94 6.53 -0.52
CA LEU A 61 22.86 7.12 -1.86
C LEU A 61 24.11 6.76 -2.67
N GLU A 62 23.97 6.80 -3.97
CA GLU A 62 25.06 6.78 -4.93
C GLU A 62 25.02 8.05 -5.76
N LEU A 63 26.18 8.65 -6.01
CA LEU A 63 26.35 9.80 -6.90
C LEU A 63 26.89 9.30 -8.25
N ASP A 64 26.10 9.44 -9.30
CA ASP A 64 26.57 9.32 -10.68
C ASP A 64 27.36 10.58 -11.04
N SER A 65 28.69 10.44 -11.14
CA SER A 65 29.60 11.56 -11.37
C SER A 65 29.47 12.15 -12.79
N GLU A 66 29.05 11.36 -13.78
CA GLU A 66 28.90 11.81 -15.17
C GLU A 66 27.61 12.64 -15.32
N ARG A 67 26.49 12.12 -14.78
CA ARG A 67 25.18 12.78 -14.84
C ARG A 67 24.95 13.77 -13.71
N ARG A 68 25.81 13.77 -12.71
CA ARG A 68 25.69 14.57 -11.47
C ARG A 68 24.33 14.37 -10.77
N THR A 69 23.85 13.13 -10.76
CA THR A 69 22.59 12.74 -10.12
C THR A 69 22.82 11.79 -8.97
N TYR A 70 21.98 11.93 -7.93
CA TYR A 70 21.90 10.99 -6.81
C TYR A 70 20.82 9.97 -7.09
N ARG A 71 21.06 8.73 -6.68
CA ARG A 71 20.09 7.62 -6.70
C ARG A 71 20.17 6.84 -5.39
N ILE A 72 19.19 5.98 -5.16
CA ILE A 72 19.19 5.07 -4.00
C ILE A 72 20.43 4.15 -4.08
N GLY A 73 21.19 4.10 -2.97
CA GLY A 73 22.39 3.31 -2.85
C GLY A 73 22.12 1.86 -2.41
N LEU A 74 23.12 1.01 -2.63
CA LEU A 74 23.04 -0.44 -2.35
C LEU A 74 22.69 -0.76 -0.89
N ARG A 75 23.03 0.14 0.05
CA ARG A 75 22.74 -0.07 1.48
C ARG A 75 21.25 -0.18 1.77
N VAL A 76 20.42 0.58 1.06
CA VAL A 76 18.95 0.51 1.20
C VAL A 76 18.43 -0.87 0.78
N TRP A 77 18.93 -1.40 -0.35
CA TRP A 77 18.58 -2.74 -0.80
C TRP A 77 19.02 -3.83 0.21
N GLN A 78 20.22 -3.71 0.79
CA GLN A 78 20.69 -4.65 1.82
C GLN A 78 19.76 -4.66 3.04
N LEU A 79 19.29 -3.48 3.48
CA LEU A 79 18.35 -3.36 4.59
C LEU A 79 16.97 -3.93 4.23
N ALA A 80 16.48 -3.67 3.02
CA ALA A 80 15.20 -4.22 2.58
C ALA A 80 15.19 -5.76 2.60
N ARG A 81 16.31 -6.40 2.28
CA ARG A 81 16.44 -7.86 2.34
C ARG A 81 16.31 -8.46 3.73
N THR A 82 16.42 -7.69 4.80
CA THR A 82 16.14 -8.17 6.17
C THR A 82 14.64 -8.36 6.45
N ARG A 83 13.77 -7.82 5.58
CA ARG A 83 12.32 -8.04 5.58
C ARG A 83 11.94 -9.16 4.61
N SER A 84 12.50 -10.36 4.85
CA SER A 84 12.24 -11.56 4.03
C SER A 84 10.76 -11.93 3.97
N ASP A 85 10.01 -11.65 5.06
CA ASP A 85 8.57 -11.92 5.17
C ASP A 85 7.73 -11.33 4.02
N ILE A 86 8.05 -10.12 3.56
CA ILE A 86 7.35 -9.46 2.44
C ILE A 86 7.73 -10.11 1.11
N GLU A 87 9.02 -10.34 0.89
CA GLU A 87 9.51 -10.92 -0.36
C GLU A 87 9.10 -12.39 -0.49
N GLU A 88 9.14 -13.16 0.59
CA GLU A 88 8.65 -14.53 0.64
C GLU A 88 7.16 -14.60 0.30
N LEU A 89 6.34 -13.71 0.90
CA LEU A 89 4.92 -13.62 0.60
C LEU A 89 4.68 -13.28 -0.88
N ARG A 90 5.43 -12.30 -1.42
CA ARG A 90 5.33 -11.88 -2.82
C ARG A 90 5.63 -13.04 -3.77
N VAL A 91 6.78 -13.70 -3.57
CA VAL A 91 7.23 -14.82 -4.42
C VAL A 91 6.25 -15.99 -4.33
N LEU A 92 5.77 -16.31 -3.13
CA LEU A 92 4.81 -17.40 -2.90
C LEU A 92 3.47 -17.16 -3.61
N LEU A 93 2.99 -15.91 -3.63
CA LEU A 93 1.69 -15.55 -4.18
C LEU A 93 1.72 -15.11 -5.65
N GLU A 94 2.89 -14.85 -6.23
CA GLU A 94 3.04 -14.45 -7.64
C GLU A 94 2.32 -15.41 -8.61
N PRO A 95 2.47 -16.75 -8.52
CA PRO A 95 1.74 -17.67 -9.41
C PRO A 95 0.22 -17.65 -9.21
N VAL A 96 -0.25 -17.33 -8.00
CA VAL A 96 -1.68 -17.19 -7.70
C VAL A 96 -2.22 -15.93 -8.35
N MET A 97 -1.46 -14.83 -8.25
CA MET A 97 -1.81 -13.54 -8.85
C MET A 97 -1.80 -13.60 -10.38
N ASP A 98 -0.79 -14.23 -10.97
CA ASP A 98 -0.68 -14.42 -12.42
C ASP A 98 -1.88 -15.18 -12.97
N ARG A 99 -2.27 -16.27 -12.31
CA ARG A 99 -3.43 -17.03 -12.68
C ARG A 99 -4.72 -16.22 -12.58
N LEU A 100 -4.90 -15.48 -11.48
CA LEU A 100 -6.05 -14.60 -11.28
C LEU A 100 -6.10 -13.51 -12.36
N GLY A 101 -4.96 -12.92 -12.71
CA GLY A 101 -4.84 -11.93 -13.78
C GLY A 101 -5.20 -12.53 -15.16
N ALA A 102 -4.75 -13.74 -15.46
CA ALA A 102 -5.09 -14.43 -16.70
C ALA A 102 -6.60 -14.80 -16.77
N GLU A 103 -7.21 -15.21 -15.65
CA GLU A 103 -8.63 -15.55 -15.55
C GLU A 103 -9.54 -14.31 -15.69
N THR A 104 -9.15 -13.16 -15.12
CA THR A 104 -9.97 -11.94 -15.09
C THR A 104 -9.60 -10.93 -16.18
N THR A 105 -8.39 -11.01 -16.72
CA THR A 105 -7.76 -10.03 -17.64
C THR A 105 -7.64 -8.61 -17.08
N GLU A 106 -7.86 -8.42 -15.77
CA GLU A 106 -7.86 -7.14 -15.07
C GLU A 106 -6.63 -6.99 -14.16
N THR A 107 -6.44 -5.80 -13.61
CA THR A 107 -5.31 -5.51 -12.71
C THR A 107 -5.51 -6.19 -11.36
N ILE A 108 -4.51 -6.96 -10.93
CA ILE A 108 -4.48 -7.63 -9.62
C ILE A 108 -3.48 -6.90 -8.73
N GLN A 109 -3.87 -6.59 -7.50
CA GLN A 109 -2.96 -6.03 -6.50
C GLN A 109 -2.93 -6.90 -5.25
N LEU A 110 -1.73 -7.08 -4.70
CA LEU A 110 -1.49 -7.59 -3.36
C LEU A 110 -1.10 -6.41 -2.47
N ALA A 111 -1.80 -6.23 -1.36
CA ALA A 111 -1.56 -5.12 -0.45
C ALA A 111 -1.50 -5.57 1.01
N ARG A 112 -0.78 -4.81 1.84
CA ARG A 112 -0.69 -4.98 3.29
C ARG A 112 -1.06 -3.70 4.00
N LEU A 113 -1.67 -3.82 5.18
CA LEU A 113 -2.03 -2.66 6.01
C LEU A 113 -0.82 -2.19 6.83
N GLU A 114 -0.57 -0.89 6.80
CA GLU A 114 0.43 -0.23 7.62
C GLU A 114 -0.13 1.06 8.23
N GLY A 115 -0.40 1.04 9.52
CA GLY A 115 -1.12 2.13 10.18
C GLY A 115 -2.57 2.24 9.67
N ALA A 116 -2.92 3.38 9.08
CA ALA A 116 -4.20 3.66 8.42
C ALA A 116 -4.09 3.68 6.88
N GLU A 117 -2.98 3.18 6.35
CA GLU A 117 -2.71 3.11 4.91
C GLU A 117 -2.48 1.66 4.48
N VAL A 118 -2.60 1.41 3.20
CA VAL A 118 -2.15 0.17 2.57
C VAL A 118 -0.92 0.43 1.71
N VAL A 119 -0.05 -0.58 1.63
CA VAL A 119 1.12 -0.59 0.75
C VAL A 119 0.95 -1.70 -0.26
N TYR A 120 1.09 -1.39 -1.55
CA TYR A 120 1.09 -2.40 -2.60
C TYR A 120 2.41 -3.18 -2.60
N LEU A 121 2.33 -4.50 -2.41
CA LEU A 121 3.48 -5.41 -2.40
C LEU A 121 3.78 -6.01 -3.77
N ALA A 122 2.74 -6.27 -4.57
CA ALA A 122 2.84 -6.80 -5.92
C ALA A 122 1.65 -6.36 -6.77
N ILE A 123 1.86 -6.26 -8.08
CA ILE A 123 0.86 -5.85 -9.06
C ILE A 123 1.04 -6.71 -10.32
N ILE A 124 -0.05 -7.32 -10.79
CA ILE A 124 -0.15 -7.87 -12.13
C ILE A 124 -1.00 -6.90 -12.95
N GLU A 125 -0.43 -6.35 -13.98
CA GLU A 125 -1.11 -5.36 -14.82
C GLU A 125 -2.13 -6.03 -15.73
N ALA A 126 -3.29 -5.37 -15.90
CA ALA A 126 -4.30 -5.80 -16.86
C ALA A 126 -3.74 -5.89 -18.29
N ALA A 127 -4.22 -6.86 -19.04
CA ALA A 127 -3.89 -7.00 -20.47
C ALA A 127 -4.52 -5.90 -21.35
N HIS A 128 -5.45 -5.12 -20.81
CA HIS A 128 -6.16 -4.06 -21.53
C HIS A 128 -5.37 -2.74 -21.58
N PRO A 129 -5.50 -1.95 -22.67
CA PRO A 129 -4.90 -0.61 -22.75
C PRO A 129 -5.41 0.33 -21.64
N MET A 130 -6.71 0.29 -21.33
CA MET A 130 -7.30 1.03 -20.23
C MET A 130 -7.18 0.20 -18.95
N LYS A 131 -6.26 0.58 -18.07
CA LYS A 131 -5.97 -0.09 -16.80
C LYS A 131 -5.63 0.92 -15.72
N LEU A 132 -5.77 0.50 -14.46
CA LEU A 132 -5.23 1.27 -13.34
C LEU A 132 -3.70 1.26 -13.40
N MET A 133 -3.11 2.44 -13.37
CA MET A 133 -1.67 2.59 -13.16
C MET A 133 -1.40 2.61 -11.65
N SER A 134 -0.83 1.53 -11.15
CA SER A 134 -0.40 1.38 -9.77
C SER A 134 1.11 1.11 -9.73
N THR A 135 1.74 1.44 -8.63
CA THR A 135 3.19 1.21 -8.42
C THR A 135 3.38 0.39 -7.15
N VAL A 136 4.24 -0.63 -7.20
CA VAL A 136 4.67 -1.37 -6.02
C VAL A 136 5.34 -0.40 -5.05
N GLY A 137 5.01 -0.50 -3.76
CA GLY A 137 5.45 0.44 -2.73
C GLY A 137 4.55 1.67 -2.58
N ALA A 138 3.61 1.94 -3.50
CA ALA A 138 2.67 3.05 -3.34
C ALA A 138 1.80 2.85 -2.09
N ARG A 139 1.55 3.96 -1.40
CA ARG A 139 0.74 4.04 -0.18
C ARG A 139 -0.60 4.70 -0.50
N LEU A 140 -1.67 4.12 -0.01
CA LEU A 140 -3.02 4.64 -0.19
C LEU A 140 -3.76 4.67 1.13
N PRO A 141 -4.64 5.66 1.37
CA PRO A 141 -5.53 5.64 2.52
C PRO A 141 -6.40 4.38 2.52
N ALA A 142 -6.34 3.60 3.62
CA ALA A 142 -7.04 2.32 3.70
C ALA A 142 -8.57 2.47 3.62
N HIS A 143 -9.11 3.57 4.14
CA HIS A 143 -10.56 3.82 4.14
C HIS A 143 -11.15 4.00 2.73
N GLY A 144 -10.37 4.52 1.77
CA GLY A 144 -10.82 4.82 0.42
C GLY A 144 -10.59 3.70 -0.60
N SER A 145 -10.08 2.53 -0.19
CA SER A 145 -9.77 1.44 -1.12
C SER A 145 -10.37 0.11 -0.70
N GLY A 146 -10.69 -0.77 -1.66
CA GLY A 146 -11.23 -2.09 -1.36
C GLY A 146 -10.28 -2.95 -0.53
N VAL A 147 -8.98 -3.01 -0.89
CA VAL A 147 -7.95 -3.73 -0.13
C VAL A 147 -7.82 -3.17 1.28
N GLY A 148 -7.88 -1.85 1.43
CA GLY A 148 -7.78 -1.21 2.74
C GLY A 148 -9.00 -1.50 3.62
N LYS A 149 -10.20 -1.40 3.08
CA LYS A 149 -11.42 -1.71 3.83
C LYS A 149 -11.48 -3.17 4.29
N VAL A 150 -11.06 -4.13 3.46
CA VAL A 150 -11.03 -5.53 3.87
C VAL A 150 -9.98 -5.81 4.95
N LEU A 151 -8.82 -5.15 4.88
CA LEU A 151 -7.76 -5.26 5.89
C LEU A 151 -8.17 -4.60 7.21
N LEU A 152 -8.81 -3.43 7.17
CA LEU A 152 -9.38 -2.78 8.37
C LEU A 152 -10.49 -3.63 8.99
N ALA A 153 -11.34 -4.24 8.15
CA ALA A 153 -12.42 -5.12 8.62
C ALA A 153 -11.90 -6.40 9.30
N ALA A 154 -10.69 -6.84 8.99
CA ALA A 154 -10.05 -8.01 9.60
C ALA A 154 -9.45 -7.72 11.00
N LEU A 155 -9.29 -6.46 11.37
CA LEU A 155 -8.84 -6.07 12.71
C LEU A 155 -9.95 -6.22 13.75
N ASP A 156 -9.54 -6.22 15.02
CA ASP A 156 -10.48 -5.94 16.10
C ASP A 156 -11.15 -4.58 15.87
N PRO A 157 -12.48 -4.43 16.15
CA PRO A 157 -13.19 -3.18 15.92
C PRO A 157 -12.58 -1.96 16.62
N ASP A 158 -12.08 -2.12 17.83
CA ASP A 158 -11.46 -1.02 18.59
C ASP A 158 -10.10 -0.63 17.99
N ASP A 159 -9.32 -1.59 17.51
CA ASP A 159 -8.06 -1.33 16.80
C ASP A 159 -8.32 -0.62 15.46
N ALA A 160 -9.32 -1.05 14.70
CA ALA A 160 -9.70 -0.41 13.45
C ALA A 160 -10.11 1.06 13.71
N ARG A 161 -10.98 1.29 14.70
CA ARG A 161 -11.41 2.63 15.10
C ARG A 161 -10.23 3.51 15.53
N ALA A 162 -9.34 3.00 16.38
CA ALA A 162 -8.18 3.73 16.85
C ALA A 162 -7.23 4.14 15.72
N ARG A 163 -7.07 3.31 14.68
CA ARG A 163 -6.27 3.65 13.48
C ARG A 163 -6.91 4.75 12.67
N LEU A 164 -8.23 4.68 12.46
CA LEU A 164 -8.99 5.71 11.73
C LEU A 164 -8.99 7.05 12.45
N GLU A 165 -9.13 7.07 13.77
CA GLU A 165 -9.08 8.28 14.59
C GLU A 165 -7.72 9.00 14.49
N ARG A 166 -6.61 8.25 14.36
CA ARG A 166 -5.27 8.83 14.15
C ARG A 166 -5.10 9.43 12.75
N ALA A 167 -5.90 9.01 11.80
CA ALA A 167 -5.85 9.48 10.40
C ALA A 167 -6.87 10.60 10.10
N LEU A 168 -7.58 11.07 11.11
CA LEU A 168 -8.58 12.14 10.92
C LEU A 168 -7.94 13.50 10.61
N PRO A 169 -8.56 14.30 9.75
CA PRO A 169 -9.77 13.99 8.97
C PRO A 169 -9.49 13.01 7.84
N LEU A 170 -10.40 12.07 7.58
CA LEU A 170 -10.27 11.13 6.47
C LEU A 170 -10.37 11.89 5.14
N ALA A 171 -9.41 11.65 4.25
CA ALA A 171 -9.35 12.33 2.96
C ALA A 171 -10.51 11.91 2.05
N ALA A 172 -11.22 12.87 1.48
CA ALA A 172 -12.18 12.65 0.39
C ALA A 172 -11.37 12.54 -0.92
N LEU A 173 -11.15 11.32 -1.40
CA LEU A 173 -10.43 11.07 -2.66
C LEU A 173 -11.35 11.31 -3.85
N THR A 174 -12.63 10.99 -3.68
CA THR A 174 -13.73 11.27 -4.61
C THR A 174 -14.98 11.67 -3.81
N GLU A 175 -16.05 12.05 -4.51
CA GLU A 175 -17.36 12.28 -3.89
C GLU A 175 -18.00 11.01 -3.29
N HIS A 176 -17.49 9.83 -3.65
CA HIS A 176 -17.99 8.53 -3.15
C HIS A 176 -17.20 8.02 -1.96
N THR A 177 -16.08 8.64 -1.60
CA THR A 177 -15.24 8.21 -0.47
C THR A 177 -16.00 8.32 0.85
N ILE A 178 -16.03 7.26 1.64
CA ILE A 178 -16.59 7.29 2.99
C ILE A 178 -15.62 8.02 3.92
N THR A 179 -15.96 9.23 4.33
CA THR A 179 -15.12 10.07 5.20
C THR A 179 -15.63 10.17 6.63
N ASP A 180 -16.87 9.74 6.89
CA ASP A 180 -17.43 9.64 8.23
C ASP A 180 -16.98 8.34 8.92
N PRO A 181 -16.29 8.42 10.08
CA PRO A 181 -15.78 7.23 10.77
C PRO A 181 -16.86 6.22 11.19
N ASP A 182 -18.04 6.66 11.59
CA ASP A 182 -19.10 5.77 12.05
C ASP A 182 -19.78 5.04 10.87
N GLN A 183 -19.95 5.73 9.75
CA GLN A 183 -20.39 5.10 8.50
C GLN A 183 -19.37 4.08 8.02
N LEU A 184 -18.07 4.41 8.10
CA LEU A 184 -16.99 3.50 7.73
C LEU A 184 -16.97 2.27 8.64
N MET A 185 -17.07 2.42 9.95
CA MET A 185 -17.16 1.29 10.88
C MET A 185 -18.33 0.37 10.58
N SER A 186 -19.48 0.95 10.22
CA SER A 186 -20.66 0.18 9.79
C SER A 186 -20.42 -0.59 8.49
N GLU A 187 -19.66 -0.02 7.53
CA GLU A 187 -19.26 -0.72 6.31
C GLU A 187 -18.23 -1.83 6.61
N LEU A 188 -17.26 -1.58 7.50
CA LEU A 188 -16.28 -2.61 7.91
C LEU A 188 -16.99 -3.82 8.55
N GLU A 189 -18.01 -3.60 9.35
CA GLU A 189 -18.81 -4.69 9.91
C GLU A 189 -19.55 -5.50 8.82
N ARG A 190 -20.13 -4.81 7.82
CA ARG A 190 -20.74 -5.49 6.65
C ARG A 190 -19.71 -6.30 5.87
N ILE A 191 -18.51 -5.76 5.65
CA ILE A 191 -17.39 -6.45 4.99
C ILE A 191 -16.99 -7.70 5.78
N ARG A 192 -16.84 -7.61 7.10
CA ARG A 192 -16.52 -8.75 7.97
C ARG A 192 -17.51 -9.88 7.83
N ARG A 193 -18.80 -9.56 7.78
CA ARG A 193 -19.88 -10.57 7.63
C ARG A 193 -19.90 -11.22 6.24
N ARG A 194 -19.66 -10.45 5.16
CA ARG A 194 -19.71 -10.96 3.78
C ARG A 194 -18.41 -11.53 3.27
N GLY A 195 -17.27 -11.25 3.93
CA GLY A 195 -15.94 -11.76 3.59
C GLY A 195 -15.22 -11.05 2.45
N TYR A 196 -15.78 -9.99 1.89
CA TYR A 196 -15.16 -9.21 0.83
C TYR A 196 -15.52 -7.73 0.91
N ALA A 197 -14.66 -6.87 0.35
CA ALA A 197 -14.95 -5.44 0.15
C ALA A 197 -15.14 -5.12 -1.33
N THR A 198 -15.84 -4.02 -1.58
CA THR A 198 -15.91 -3.39 -2.90
C THR A 198 -15.46 -1.94 -2.76
N ASP A 199 -14.78 -1.43 -3.77
CA ASP A 199 -14.58 -0.01 -3.99
C ASP A 199 -15.46 0.40 -5.17
N GLN A 200 -16.33 1.36 -4.97
CA GLN A 200 -17.27 1.84 -5.96
C GLN A 200 -16.94 3.28 -6.34
N GLU A 201 -15.77 3.46 -6.96
CA GLU A 201 -15.23 4.79 -7.31
C GLU A 201 -14.87 5.63 -6.08
N GLU A 202 -14.63 4.97 -4.93
CA GLU A 202 -14.24 5.64 -3.68
C GLU A 202 -12.80 6.11 -3.72
N PHE A 203 -11.91 5.32 -4.37
CA PHE A 203 -10.50 5.68 -4.57
C PHE A 203 -10.32 6.62 -5.77
N ALA A 204 -10.92 6.29 -6.89
CA ALA A 204 -10.81 7.06 -8.14
C ALA A 204 -12.07 6.90 -8.99
N ILE A 205 -12.56 8.01 -9.54
CA ILE A 205 -13.68 7.98 -10.49
C ILE A 205 -13.26 7.17 -11.73
N GLY A 206 -14.17 6.35 -12.23
CA GLY A 206 -13.91 5.45 -13.37
C GLY A 206 -13.28 4.12 -12.99
N LEU A 207 -13.05 3.85 -11.70
CA LEU A 207 -12.47 2.61 -11.21
C LEU A 207 -13.32 1.97 -10.13
N ARG A 208 -13.50 0.66 -10.22
CA ARG A 208 -14.13 -0.17 -9.17
C ARG A 208 -13.26 -1.37 -8.88
N CYS A 209 -13.36 -1.91 -7.66
CA CYS A 209 -12.66 -3.15 -7.35
C CYS A 209 -13.46 -4.07 -6.42
N VAL A 210 -13.05 -5.34 -6.43
CA VAL A 210 -13.41 -6.34 -5.42
C VAL A 210 -12.14 -6.76 -4.71
N ALA A 211 -12.17 -6.85 -3.38
CA ALA A 211 -11.03 -7.24 -2.58
C ALA A 211 -11.41 -8.30 -1.54
N MET A 212 -10.48 -9.23 -1.27
CA MET A 212 -10.62 -10.26 -0.24
C MET A 212 -9.37 -10.38 0.60
N PRO A 213 -9.49 -10.82 1.88
CA PRO A 213 -8.34 -11.04 2.74
C PRO A 213 -7.53 -12.25 2.28
N VAL A 214 -6.23 -12.18 2.41
CA VAL A 214 -5.29 -13.31 2.36
C VAL A 214 -5.01 -13.73 3.78
N VAL A 215 -5.33 -14.99 4.09
CA VAL A 215 -5.27 -15.54 5.44
C VAL A 215 -4.15 -16.57 5.51
N ASP A 216 -3.35 -16.54 6.56
CA ASP A 216 -2.30 -17.53 6.82
C ASP A 216 -2.86 -18.86 7.36
N GLY A 217 -1.95 -19.80 7.67
CA GLY A 217 -2.31 -21.12 8.21
C GLY A 217 -3.00 -21.07 9.59
N ASP A 218 -2.78 -20.00 10.36
CA ASP A 218 -3.38 -19.77 11.67
C ASP A 218 -4.74 -19.03 11.60
N GLY A 219 -5.20 -18.70 10.41
CA GLY A 219 -6.44 -17.95 10.19
C GLY A 219 -6.30 -16.43 10.36
N ARG A 220 -5.08 -15.90 10.41
CA ARG A 220 -4.83 -14.46 10.53
C ARG A 220 -4.78 -13.81 9.15
N THR A 221 -5.42 -12.67 8.99
CA THR A 221 -5.31 -11.87 7.78
C THR A 221 -3.95 -11.16 7.75
N ILE A 222 -3.11 -11.49 6.76
CA ILE A 222 -1.75 -10.96 6.61
C ILE A 222 -1.60 -10.00 5.44
N ALA A 223 -2.50 -10.09 4.45
CA ALA A 223 -2.54 -9.25 3.27
C ALA A 223 -3.96 -9.21 2.67
N ALA A 224 -4.15 -8.51 1.57
CA ALA A 224 -5.37 -8.57 0.77
C ALA A 224 -5.02 -8.63 -0.72
N LEU A 225 -5.84 -9.37 -1.48
CA LEU A 225 -5.84 -9.37 -2.94
C LEU A 225 -7.05 -8.59 -3.46
N SER A 226 -6.88 -7.90 -4.59
CA SER A 226 -7.99 -7.25 -5.30
C SER A 226 -7.92 -7.46 -6.80
N VAL A 227 -9.10 -7.38 -7.43
CA VAL A 227 -9.29 -7.25 -8.87
C VAL A 227 -9.84 -5.85 -9.12
N SER A 228 -9.09 -5.02 -9.84
CA SER A 228 -9.45 -3.63 -10.16
C SER A 228 -9.92 -3.53 -11.61
N ILE A 229 -11.14 -3.05 -11.78
CA ILE A 229 -11.88 -3.07 -13.04
C ILE A 229 -12.32 -1.64 -13.38
N PRO A 230 -11.91 -1.07 -14.52
CA PRO A 230 -12.45 0.20 -15.00
C PRO A 230 -13.97 0.16 -15.15
N THR A 231 -14.65 1.23 -14.73
CA THR A 231 -16.11 1.33 -14.71
C THR A 231 -16.79 0.99 -16.06
N PRO A 232 -16.22 1.34 -17.25
CA PRO A 232 -16.82 0.94 -18.52
C PRO A 232 -16.90 -0.59 -18.74
N ARG A 233 -16.08 -1.38 -18.06
CA ARG A 233 -16.12 -2.85 -18.10
C ARG A 233 -16.86 -3.47 -16.91
N TRP A 234 -17.26 -2.65 -15.95
CA TRP A 234 -17.95 -3.14 -14.77
C TRP A 234 -19.42 -3.48 -15.07
N SER A 235 -19.80 -4.72 -14.79
CA SER A 235 -21.20 -5.14 -14.69
C SER A 235 -21.40 -6.00 -13.45
N ARG A 236 -22.64 -6.34 -13.14
CA ARG A 236 -22.94 -7.27 -12.03
C ARG A 236 -22.34 -8.65 -12.26
N GLU A 237 -22.35 -9.10 -13.51
CA GLU A 237 -21.82 -10.39 -13.95
C GLU A 237 -20.30 -10.40 -13.83
N VAL A 238 -19.62 -9.37 -14.34
CA VAL A 238 -18.16 -9.20 -14.24
C VAL A 238 -17.71 -9.13 -12.78
N ALA A 239 -18.42 -8.37 -11.95
CA ALA A 239 -18.14 -8.29 -10.52
C ALA A 239 -18.34 -9.64 -9.80
N ALA A 240 -19.35 -10.42 -10.18
CA ALA A 240 -19.59 -11.75 -9.63
C ALA A 240 -18.49 -12.74 -10.05
N GLN A 241 -18.08 -12.75 -11.31
CA GLN A 241 -16.99 -13.57 -11.83
C GLN A 241 -15.64 -13.21 -11.17
N ALA A 242 -15.33 -11.90 -11.07
CA ALA A 242 -14.12 -11.44 -10.39
C ALA A 242 -14.10 -11.87 -8.91
N ARG A 243 -15.23 -11.80 -8.23
CA ARG A 243 -15.35 -12.25 -6.83
C ARG A 243 -15.15 -13.76 -6.70
N GLU A 244 -15.71 -14.57 -7.60
CA GLU A 244 -15.53 -16.01 -7.58
C GLU A 244 -14.09 -16.42 -7.85
N ALA A 245 -13.45 -15.83 -8.88
CA ALA A 245 -12.04 -16.05 -9.19
C ALA A 245 -11.13 -15.63 -8.02
N LEU A 246 -11.43 -14.48 -7.41
CA LEU A 246 -10.69 -13.97 -6.25
C LEU A 246 -10.83 -14.88 -5.03
N ALA A 247 -12.04 -15.42 -4.76
CA ALA A 247 -12.26 -16.38 -3.68
C ALA A 247 -11.43 -17.67 -3.89
N ALA A 248 -11.41 -18.20 -5.12
CA ALA A 248 -10.57 -19.33 -5.46
C ALA A 248 -9.07 -19.02 -5.33
N ALA A 249 -8.65 -17.81 -5.67
CA ALA A 249 -7.26 -17.37 -5.54
C ALA A 249 -6.85 -17.25 -4.06
N THR A 250 -7.67 -16.63 -3.21
CA THR A 250 -7.36 -16.49 -1.78
C THR A 250 -7.38 -17.85 -1.05
N GLU A 251 -8.20 -18.79 -1.46
CA GLU A 251 -8.14 -20.16 -0.91
C GLU A 251 -6.86 -20.90 -1.35
N ARG A 252 -6.42 -20.75 -2.59
CA ARG A 252 -5.10 -21.26 -3.03
C ARG A 252 -3.95 -20.64 -2.23
N ALA A 253 -4.01 -19.32 -2.00
CA ALA A 253 -3.04 -18.61 -1.19
C ALA A 253 -2.98 -19.18 0.23
N ARG A 254 -4.13 -19.42 0.86
CA ARG A 254 -4.22 -20.01 2.22
C ARG A 254 -3.56 -21.38 2.29
N VAL A 255 -3.78 -22.25 1.29
CA VAL A 255 -3.16 -23.57 1.24
C VAL A 255 -1.64 -23.49 1.12
N LEU A 256 -1.13 -22.60 0.26
CA LEU A 256 0.33 -22.38 0.11
C LEU A 256 0.97 -21.84 1.39
N LEU A 257 0.32 -20.86 2.03
CA LEU A 257 0.81 -20.27 3.28
C LEU A 257 0.84 -21.29 4.43
N ALA A 258 -0.17 -22.15 4.53
CA ALA A 258 -0.20 -23.24 5.53
C ALA A 258 0.94 -24.26 5.31
N ALA A 259 1.25 -24.58 4.07
CA ALA A 259 2.35 -25.52 3.74
C ALA A 259 3.74 -24.95 4.02
N GLY A 260 3.94 -23.63 3.84
CA GLY A 260 5.22 -22.96 4.08
C GLY A 260 5.62 -22.80 5.54
N HIS A 261 4.69 -22.94 6.50
CA HIS A 261 4.95 -22.87 7.95
C HIS A 261 5.29 -24.22 8.59
N SER A 262 5.31 -25.30 7.82
CA SER A 262 5.56 -26.67 8.29
C SER A 262 6.97 -27.17 8.00
N GLY A 263 7.90 -26.30 7.56
CA GLY A 263 9.27 -26.62 7.18
C GLY A 263 10.34 -26.07 8.12
#